data_e53afaeb5520ec320e540f60b0403faa
#
_entry.id   e53afaeb5520ec320e540f60b0403faa
#
_cell.length_a   1.000
_cell.length_b   1.000
_cell.length_c   1.000
_cell.angle_alpha   90.00
_cell.angle_beta   90.00
_cell.angle_gamma   90.00
#
_symmetry.space_group_name_H-M   'P 1'
#
loop_
_entity.id
_entity.type
_entity.pdbx_description
1 polymer ?
#
loop_
_entity_poly.entity_id
_entity_poly.type
_entity_poly.pdbx_seq_one_letter_code
_entity_poly.pdbx_strand_id
1 'polypeptide(L)'
;MTAFRRHNVGFVFQFYNLIPNLTTKENVELAGSIVADALDPTTVLKQVGLGARLDNFPSQLSGGEQQRVAIARALAKNPKLLLCDEPTGALDYKTGKQVLQLLQDASRKDHKTVLIITHNAAIAKMADRVVEINDARVRSIHDEPAPTPVADIEW
;
A
#
# COMPACT_ATOMS: atom_id res chain seq x y z
N MET A 1 -10.73 -15.30 -13.23
CA MET A 1 -10.13 -14.84 -11.95
C MET A 1 -8.71 -14.35 -12.11
N THR A 2 -7.80 -15.09 -12.76
CA THR A 2 -6.37 -14.73 -12.84
C THR A 2 -6.12 -13.44 -13.64
N ALA A 3 -6.79 -13.22 -14.77
CA ALA A 3 -6.66 -12.00 -15.58
C ALA A 3 -7.12 -10.75 -14.83
N PHE A 4 -8.26 -10.81 -14.14
CA PHE A 4 -8.76 -9.70 -13.35
C PHE A 4 -7.77 -9.29 -12.25
N ARG A 5 -7.24 -10.24 -11.48
CA ARG A 5 -6.24 -9.98 -10.43
C ARG A 5 -4.95 -9.40 -10.99
N ARG A 6 -4.52 -9.87 -12.17
CA ARG A 6 -3.31 -9.39 -12.84
C ARG A 6 -3.39 -7.89 -13.14
N HIS A 7 -4.48 -7.44 -13.73
CA HIS A 7 -4.61 -6.08 -14.25
C HIS A 7 -5.22 -5.08 -13.25
N ASN A 8 -6.11 -5.55 -12.36
CA ASN A 8 -6.92 -4.63 -11.56
C ASN A 8 -6.57 -4.60 -10.08
N VAL A 9 -5.77 -5.54 -9.57
CA VAL A 9 -5.52 -5.66 -8.13
C VAL A 9 -4.05 -5.56 -7.81
N GLY A 10 -3.67 -4.62 -6.95
CA GLY A 10 -2.37 -4.53 -6.29
C GLY A 10 -2.47 -5.08 -4.87
N PHE A 11 -1.47 -5.83 -4.44
CA PHE A 11 -1.39 -6.39 -3.08
C PHE A 11 -0.24 -5.78 -2.30
N VAL A 12 -0.52 -5.36 -1.08
CA VAL A 12 0.47 -4.89 -0.10
C VAL A 12 0.34 -5.77 1.14
N PHE A 13 1.42 -6.43 1.52
CA PHE A 13 1.45 -7.37 2.65
C PHE A 13 2.25 -6.81 3.82
N GLN A 14 1.99 -7.29 5.03
CA GLN A 14 2.71 -6.93 6.25
C GLN A 14 4.22 -7.22 6.17
N PHE A 15 4.62 -8.33 5.54
CA PHE A 15 6.02 -8.78 5.43
C PHE A 15 6.66 -8.44 4.08
N TYR A 16 6.30 -7.34 3.46
CA TYR A 16 6.85 -6.75 2.24
C TYR A 16 6.93 -7.66 1.01
N ASN A 17 7.34 -8.93 1.16
CA ASN A 17 7.49 -9.95 0.10
C ASN A 17 8.34 -9.46 -1.09
N LEU A 18 9.42 -8.74 -0.80
CA LEU A 18 10.38 -8.31 -1.82
C LEU A 18 11.29 -9.46 -2.23
N ILE A 19 11.73 -9.44 -3.48
CA ILE A 19 12.71 -10.39 -3.99
C ILE A 19 14.10 -9.90 -3.56
N PRO A 20 14.83 -10.66 -2.70
CA PRO A 20 16.04 -10.16 -2.05
C PRO A 20 17.20 -9.89 -3.00
N ASN A 21 17.25 -10.60 -4.13
CA ASN A 21 18.32 -10.50 -5.15
C ASN A 21 18.01 -9.48 -6.25
N LEU A 22 16.90 -8.75 -6.15
CA LEU A 22 16.56 -7.66 -7.04
C LEU A 22 16.68 -6.32 -6.30
N THR A 23 17.14 -5.32 -7.01
CA THR A 23 17.16 -3.93 -6.51
C THR A 23 15.74 -3.41 -6.25
N THR A 24 15.64 -2.28 -5.59
CA THR A 24 14.39 -1.54 -5.37
C THR A 24 13.64 -1.32 -6.69
N LYS A 25 14.34 -0.83 -7.72
CA LYS A 25 13.75 -0.58 -9.04
C LYS A 25 13.30 -1.88 -9.72
N GLU A 26 14.15 -2.90 -9.72
CA GLU A 26 13.84 -4.20 -10.34
C GLU A 26 12.64 -4.90 -9.68
N ASN A 27 12.50 -4.79 -8.35
CA ASN A 27 11.32 -5.31 -7.63
C ASN A 27 10.02 -4.67 -8.12
N VAL A 28 10.04 -3.37 -8.43
CA VAL A 28 8.87 -2.64 -8.93
C VAL A 28 8.64 -2.93 -10.41
N GLU A 29 9.70 -2.94 -11.21
CA GLU A 29 9.67 -3.19 -12.65
C GLU A 29 9.10 -4.57 -12.99
N LEU A 30 9.52 -5.60 -12.25
CA LEU A 30 9.01 -6.96 -12.42
C LEU A 30 7.48 -7.03 -12.29
N ALA A 31 6.90 -6.30 -11.35
CA ALA A 31 5.44 -6.28 -11.17
C ALA A 31 4.73 -5.57 -12.33
N GLY A 32 5.33 -4.51 -12.88
CA GLY A 32 4.82 -3.81 -14.05
C GLY A 32 4.90 -4.62 -15.33
N SER A 33 5.91 -5.49 -15.48
CA SER A 33 6.15 -6.25 -16.72
C SER A 33 5.01 -7.17 -17.15
N ILE A 34 4.06 -7.45 -16.26
CA ILE A 34 2.92 -8.34 -16.54
C ILE A 34 1.65 -7.61 -16.99
N VAL A 35 1.68 -6.28 -17.09
CA VAL A 35 0.55 -5.44 -17.51
C VAL A 35 0.99 -4.45 -18.60
N ALA A 36 0.08 -4.13 -19.52
CA ALA A 36 0.41 -3.28 -20.66
C ALA A 36 0.47 -1.78 -20.30
N ASP A 37 -0.30 -1.36 -19.29
CA ASP A 37 -0.46 0.02 -18.84
C ASP A 37 0.29 0.31 -17.53
N ALA A 38 1.41 -0.39 -17.31
CA ALA A 38 2.27 -0.19 -16.15
C ALA A 38 2.80 1.24 -16.07
N LEU A 39 2.88 1.75 -14.84
CA LEU A 39 3.52 3.03 -14.56
C LEU A 39 5.05 2.88 -14.57
N ASP A 40 5.74 3.95 -14.91
CA ASP A 40 7.22 3.96 -14.86
C ASP A 40 7.72 3.71 -13.43
N PRO A 41 8.54 2.67 -13.20
CA PRO A 41 9.02 2.28 -11.87
C PRO A 41 9.75 3.41 -11.14
N THR A 42 10.56 4.20 -11.86
CA THR A 42 11.33 5.30 -11.28
C THR A 42 10.39 6.41 -10.79
N THR A 43 9.36 6.73 -11.57
CA THR A 43 8.35 7.73 -11.19
C THR A 43 7.59 7.29 -9.95
N VAL A 44 7.11 6.05 -9.91
CA VAL A 44 6.39 5.52 -8.74
C VAL A 44 7.28 5.49 -7.50
N LEU A 45 8.55 5.08 -7.63
CA LEU A 45 9.50 5.09 -6.50
C LEU A 45 9.78 6.50 -5.98
N LYS A 46 9.84 7.50 -6.86
CA LYS A 46 9.94 8.91 -6.42
C LYS A 46 8.69 9.36 -5.67
N GLN A 47 7.49 8.97 -6.10
CA GLN A 47 6.23 9.30 -5.41
C GLN A 47 6.20 8.76 -3.97
N VAL A 48 6.76 7.57 -3.73
CA VAL A 48 6.84 6.98 -2.39
C VAL A 48 8.10 7.40 -1.61
N GLY A 49 8.85 8.39 -2.11
CA GLY A 49 10.02 8.96 -1.43
C GLY A 49 11.28 8.10 -1.49
N LEU A 50 11.41 7.23 -2.50
CA LEU A 50 12.53 6.30 -2.67
C LEU A 50 13.40 6.61 -3.91
N GLY A 51 13.32 7.81 -4.47
CA GLY A 51 14.09 8.21 -5.66
C GLY A 51 15.61 8.07 -5.50
N ALA A 52 16.15 8.18 -4.27
CA ALA A 52 17.57 8.00 -3.98
C ALA A 52 17.95 6.54 -3.63
N ARG A 53 17.02 5.59 -3.73
CA ARG A 53 17.18 4.19 -3.32
C ARG A 53 16.97 3.20 -4.46
N LEU A 54 16.97 3.64 -5.71
CA LEU A 54 16.63 2.80 -6.88
C LEU A 54 17.50 1.55 -7.00
N ASP A 55 18.78 1.68 -6.74
CA ASP A 55 19.79 0.62 -6.91
C ASP A 55 20.08 -0.15 -5.61
N ASN A 56 19.41 0.19 -4.50
CA ASN A 56 19.57 -0.52 -3.24
C ASN A 56 18.83 -1.86 -3.27
N PHE A 57 19.42 -2.88 -2.65
CA PHE A 57 18.80 -4.18 -2.40
C PHE A 57 17.92 -4.12 -1.13
N PRO A 58 16.92 -5.00 -0.97
CA PRO A 58 16.06 -5.02 0.22
C PRO A 58 16.83 -5.07 1.54
N SER A 59 17.95 -5.78 1.60
CA SER A 59 18.83 -5.86 2.79
C SER A 59 19.48 -4.53 3.19
N GLN A 60 19.49 -3.55 2.31
CA GLN A 60 20.06 -2.22 2.53
C GLN A 60 18.98 -1.18 2.90
N LEU A 61 17.73 -1.60 3.03
CA LEU A 61 16.57 -0.76 3.30
C LEU A 61 16.05 -0.99 4.72
N SER A 62 15.60 0.07 5.37
CA SER A 62 14.80 -0.04 6.59
C SER A 62 13.47 -0.73 6.32
N GLY A 63 12.80 -1.24 7.37
CA GLY A 63 11.48 -1.87 7.23
C GLY A 63 10.45 -0.95 6.55
N GLY A 64 10.46 0.34 6.93
CA GLY A 64 9.57 1.31 6.30
C GLY A 64 9.91 1.62 4.85
N GLU A 65 11.19 1.60 4.46
CA GLU A 65 11.60 1.72 3.06
C GLU A 65 11.15 0.47 2.28
N GLN A 66 11.32 -0.73 2.83
CA GLN A 66 10.85 -1.98 2.22
C GLN A 66 9.33 -1.98 2.02
N GLN A 67 8.57 -1.47 2.99
CA GLN A 67 7.11 -1.34 2.85
C GLN A 67 6.74 -0.36 1.76
N ARG A 68 7.43 0.77 1.64
CA ARG A 68 7.20 1.72 0.54
C ARG A 68 7.57 1.13 -0.83
N VAL A 69 8.59 0.26 -0.92
CA VAL A 69 8.87 -0.51 -2.14
C VAL A 69 7.71 -1.46 -2.47
N ALA A 70 7.15 -2.16 -1.47
CA ALA A 70 6.01 -3.05 -1.67
C ALA A 70 4.76 -2.29 -2.17
N ILE A 71 4.52 -1.09 -1.65
CA ILE A 71 3.45 -0.20 -2.14
C ILE A 71 3.74 0.27 -3.57
N ALA A 72 4.96 0.73 -3.86
CA ALA A 72 5.38 1.14 -5.20
C ALA A 72 5.19 0.00 -6.21
N ARG A 73 5.58 -1.22 -5.84
CA ARG A 73 5.36 -2.44 -6.63
C ARG A 73 3.89 -2.69 -6.95
N ALA A 74 3.01 -2.50 -5.96
CA ALA A 74 1.58 -2.64 -6.15
C ALA A 74 1.03 -1.55 -7.06
N LEU A 75 1.45 -0.30 -6.88
CA LEU A 75 1.03 0.88 -7.67
C LEU A 75 1.51 0.83 -9.11
N ALA A 76 2.73 0.32 -9.37
CA ALA A 76 3.32 0.26 -10.70
C ALA A 76 2.48 -0.55 -11.70
N LYS A 77 1.68 -1.50 -11.23
CA LYS A 77 0.69 -2.21 -12.05
C LYS A 77 -0.49 -1.34 -12.49
N ASN A 78 -0.56 -0.09 -12.03
CA ASN A 78 -1.69 0.81 -12.25
C ASN A 78 -3.06 0.19 -11.89
N PRO A 79 -3.21 -0.45 -10.71
CA PRO A 79 -4.42 -1.19 -10.36
C PRO A 79 -5.57 -0.24 -10.05
N LYS A 80 -6.81 -0.73 -10.19
CA LYS A 80 -8.03 -0.03 -9.73
C LYS A 80 -8.28 -0.25 -8.23
N LEU A 81 -7.79 -1.37 -7.69
CA LEU A 81 -7.98 -1.79 -6.30
C LEU A 81 -6.64 -2.14 -5.67
N LEU A 82 -6.33 -1.52 -4.52
CA LEU A 82 -5.23 -1.91 -3.63
C LEU A 82 -5.81 -2.69 -2.45
N LEU A 83 -5.30 -3.88 -2.23
CA LEU A 83 -5.59 -4.71 -1.06
C LEU A 83 -4.39 -4.69 -0.14
N CYS A 84 -4.56 -4.12 1.06
CA CYS A 84 -3.49 -3.93 2.04
C CYS A 84 -3.82 -4.77 3.28
N ASP A 85 -2.95 -5.71 3.59
CA ASP A 85 -3.05 -6.57 4.77
C ASP A 85 -2.04 -6.10 5.81
N GLU A 86 -2.54 -5.52 6.92
CA GLU A 86 -1.75 -4.95 8.02
C GLU A 86 -0.58 -4.07 7.53
N PRO A 87 -0.81 -3.05 6.70
CA PRO A 87 0.27 -2.34 6.01
C PRO A 87 1.23 -1.59 6.94
N THR A 88 0.87 -1.40 8.21
CA THR A 88 1.66 -0.72 9.24
C THR A 88 2.09 -1.63 10.39
N GLY A 89 1.69 -2.90 10.39
CA GLY A 89 1.83 -3.80 11.54
C GLY A 89 3.27 -4.10 11.98
N ALA A 90 4.25 -3.89 11.10
CA ALA A 90 5.68 -4.09 11.40
C ALA A 90 6.47 -2.77 11.47
N LEU A 91 5.80 -1.62 11.54
CA LEU A 91 6.43 -0.30 11.44
C LEU A 91 6.28 0.48 12.75
N ASP A 92 7.26 1.35 13.02
CA ASP A 92 7.13 2.38 14.04
C ASP A 92 6.05 3.40 13.66
N TYR A 93 5.57 4.14 14.65
CA TYR A 93 4.48 5.11 14.50
C TYR A 93 4.72 6.13 13.37
N LYS A 94 5.91 6.75 13.33
CA LYS A 94 6.22 7.78 12.33
C LYS A 94 6.22 7.21 10.91
N THR A 95 6.83 6.06 10.74
CA THR A 95 6.89 5.35 9.47
C THR A 95 5.52 4.83 9.05
N GLY A 96 4.74 4.33 10.01
CA GLY A 96 3.35 3.91 9.79
C GLY A 96 2.49 5.06 9.26
N LYS A 97 2.58 6.26 9.83
CA LYS A 97 1.90 7.45 9.31
C LYS A 97 2.28 7.77 7.86
N GLN A 98 3.55 7.66 7.51
CA GLN A 98 3.98 7.88 6.12
C GLN A 98 3.35 6.87 5.15
N VAL A 99 3.28 5.61 5.55
CA VAL A 99 2.62 4.55 4.76
C VAL A 99 1.13 4.81 4.61
N LEU A 100 0.42 5.15 5.69
CA LEU A 100 -1.01 5.48 5.63
C LEU A 100 -1.27 6.70 4.74
N GLN A 101 -0.41 7.72 4.78
CA GLN A 101 -0.53 8.89 3.91
C GLN A 101 -0.40 8.51 2.43
N LEU A 102 0.53 7.62 2.08
CA LEU A 102 0.67 7.13 0.71
C LEU A 102 -0.59 6.39 0.24
N LEU A 103 -1.19 5.57 1.10
CA LEU A 103 -2.43 4.85 0.79
C LEU A 103 -3.62 5.80 0.66
N GLN A 104 -3.72 6.82 1.52
CA GLN A 104 -4.75 7.85 1.42
C GLN A 104 -4.57 8.68 0.14
N ASP A 105 -3.34 9.04 -0.21
CA ASP A 105 -3.04 9.76 -1.46
C ASP A 105 -3.41 8.94 -2.70
N ALA A 106 -3.13 7.64 -2.71
CA ALA A 106 -3.54 6.75 -3.78
C ALA A 106 -5.08 6.72 -3.96
N SER A 107 -5.83 6.80 -2.86
CA SER A 107 -7.30 6.90 -2.94
C SER A 107 -7.76 8.28 -3.40
N ARG A 108 -7.26 9.36 -2.78
CA ARG A 108 -7.77 10.72 -2.98
C ARG A 108 -7.28 11.38 -4.26
N LYS A 109 -5.99 11.19 -4.59
CA LYS A 109 -5.34 11.84 -5.73
C LYS A 109 -5.37 10.99 -6.99
N ASP A 110 -5.12 9.68 -6.83
CA ASP A 110 -5.03 8.75 -7.95
C ASP A 110 -6.34 7.99 -8.21
N HIS A 111 -7.41 8.30 -7.45
CA HIS A 111 -8.75 7.72 -7.58
C HIS A 111 -8.79 6.20 -7.54
N LYS A 112 -7.91 5.58 -6.75
CA LYS A 112 -7.88 4.13 -6.57
C LYS A 112 -8.77 3.72 -5.40
N THR A 113 -9.41 2.57 -5.49
CA THR A 113 -10.05 1.96 -4.33
C THR A 113 -8.97 1.33 -3.46
N VAL A 114 -8.90 1.73 -2.19
CA VAL A 114 -7.94 1.16 -1.21
C VAL A 114 -8.74 0.43 -0.14
N LEU A 115 -8.49 -0.86 0.02
CA LEU A 115 -9.04 -1.69 1.08
C LEU A 115 -7.92 -2.07 2.03
N ILE A 116 -8.04 -1.66 3.29
CA ILE A 116 -7.09 -1.96 4.36
C ILE A 116 -7.72 -2.94 5.33
N ILE A 117 -7.06 -4.06 5.55
CA ILE A 117 -7.37 -5.01 6.62
C ILE A 117 -6.45 -4.67 7.78
N THR A 118 -7.02 -4.39 8.94
CA THR A 118 -6.24 -4.08 10.14
C THR A 118 -7.04 -4.38 11.40
N HIS A 119 -6.34 -4.73 12.46
CA HIS A 119 -6.93 -4.84 13.80
C HIS A 119 -6.80 -3.53 14.60
N ASN A 120 -6.16 -2.50 14.02
CA ASN A 120 -5.99 -1.21 14.67
C ASN A 120 -7.21 -0.30 14.39
N ALA A 121 -8.08 -0.15 15.38
CA ALA A 121 -9.29 0.66 15.27
C ALA A 121 -9.03 2.16 15.00
N ALA A 122 -7.84 2.68 15.38
CA ALA A 122 -7.51 4.08 15.11
C ALA A 122 -7.37 4.35 13.61
N ILE A 123 -6.84 3.39 12.84
CA ILE A 123 -6.69 3.49 11.38
C ILE A 123 -8.06 3.56 10.68
N ALA A 124 -9.07 2.90 11.25
CA ALA A 124 -10.42 2.90 10.67
C ALA A 124 -10.99 4.33 10.51
N LYS A 125 -10.59 5.28 11.35
CA LYS A 125 -11.06 6.67 11.31
C LYS A 125 -10.68 7.43 10.02
N MET A 126 -9.67 6.96 9.27
CA MET A 126 -9.29 7.59 8.00
C MET A 126 -10.07 7.07 6.77
N ALA A 127 -10.84 6.01 6.95
CA ALA A 127 -11.57 5.35 5.87
C ALA A 127 -12.90 6.05 5.59
N ASP A 128 -13.37 6.01 4.34
CA ASP A 128 -14.72 6.47 3.96
C ASP A 128 -15.79 5.51 4.42
N ARG A 129 -15.43 4.22 4.52
CA ARG A 129 -16.31 3.13 4.93
C ARG A 129 -15.56 2.13 5.79
N VAL A 130 -16.16 1.75 6.90
CA VAL A 130 -15.64 0.74 7.81
C VAL A 130 -16.55 -0.47 7.83
N VAL A 131 -15.96 -1.66 7.66
CA VAL A 131 -16.63 -2.95 7.77
C VAL A 131 -16.02 -3.70 8.93
N GLU A 132 -16.78 -3.89 9.99
CA GLU A 132 -16.36 -4.68 11.14
C GLU A 132 -16.69 -6.16 10.89
N ILE A 133 -15.69 -7.01 11.07
CA ILE A 133 -15.82 -8.46 10.94
C ILE A 133 -15.51 -9.10 12.28
N ASN A 134 -16.40 -9.97 12.74
CA ASN A 134 -16.21 -10.81 13.91
C ASN A 134 -16.74 -12.23 13.60
N ASP A 135 -16.00 -13.26 14.05
CA ASP A 135 -16.34 -14.67 13.80
C ASP A 135 -16.70 -14.98 12.34
N ALA A 136 -15.89 -14.47 11.41
CA ALA A 136 -16.04 -14.60 9.96
C ALA A 136 -17.39 -14.07 9.42
N ARG A 137 -18.05 -13.17 10.16
CA ARG A 137 -19.30 -12.52 9.77
C ARG A 137 -19.17 -11.00 9.83
N VAL A 138 -19.83 -10.32 8.93
CA VAL A 138 -19.95 -8.85 9.01
C VAL A 138 -20.83 -8.51 10.21
N ARG A 139 -20.27 -7.78 11.18
CA ARG A 139 -20.95 -7.28 12.37
C ARG A 139 -21.66 -5.97 12.10
N SER A 140 -20.93 -5.03 11.50
CA SER A 140 -21.45 -3.72 11.15
C SER A 140 -20.79 -3.16 9.88
N ILE A 141 -21.52 -2.27 9.21
CA ILE A 141 -21.00 -1.45 8.11
C ILE A 141 -21.46 -0.03 8.39
N HIS A 142 -20.53 0.92 8.40
CA HIS A 142 -20.84 2.34 8.53
C HIS A 142 -19.97 3.19 7.61
N ASP A 143 -20.55 4.26 7.10
CA ASP A 143 -19.86 5.25 6.30
C ASP A 143 -19.40 6.39 7.20
N GLU A 144 -18.18 6.87 6.96
CA GLU A 144 -17.62 8.03 7.65
C GLU A 144 -17.65 9.24 6.71
N PRO A 145 -18.60 10.19 6.91
CA PRO A 145 -18.77 11.31 6.00
C PRO A 145 -17.63 12.33 6.07
N ALA A 146 -16.85 12.30 7.15
CA ALA A 146 -15.70 13.17 7.38
C ALA A 146 -14.50 12.38 7.91
N PRO A 147 -13.82 11.57 7.05
CA PRO A 147 -12.68 10.79 7.48
C PRO A 147 -11.57 11.64 8.08
N THR A 148 -11.01 11.18 9.20
CA THR A 148 -9.92 11.88 9.90
C THR A 148 -8.67 11.92 9.02
N PRO A 149 -8.02 13.09 8.84
CA PRO A 149 -6.72 13.17 8.18
C PRO A 149 -5.68 12.27 8.87
N VAL A 150 -4.80 11.64 8.10
CA VAL A 150 -3.75 10.75 8.67
C VAL A 150 -2.87 11.48 9.69
N ALA A 151 -2.64 12.78 9.52
CA ALA A 151 -1.86 13.60 10.44
C ALA A 151 -2.46 13.60 11.87
N ASP A 152 -3.78 13.52 11.99
CA ASP A 152 -4.53 13.65 13.25
C ASP A 152 -4.86 12.28 13.87
N ILE A 153 -4.46 11.17 13.23
CA ILE A 153 -4.65 9.82 13.78
C ILE A 153 -3.55 9.52 14.80
N GLU A 154 -3.96 9.03 15.97
CA GLU A 154 -3.06 8.54 17.02
C GLU A 154 -3.41 7.07 17.35
N TRP A 155 -2.40 6.20 17.47
CA TRP A 155 -2.52 4.78 17.88
C TRP A 155 -1.37 4.31 18.74
#